data_9676735ec4ea74c60ce9343cb124cf3d
#
_entry.id   9676735ec4ea74c60ce9343cb124cf3d
#
_cell.length_a   1.000
_cell.length_b   1.000
_cell.length_c   1.000
_cell.angle_alpha   90.00
_cell.angle_beta   90.00
_cell.angle_gamma   90.00
#
_symmetry.space_group_name_H-M   'P 1'
#
loop_
_entity.id
_entity.type
_entity.pdbx_description
1 polymer ?
#
loop_
_entity_poly.entity_id
_entity_poly.type
_entity_poly.pdbx_seq_one_letter_code
_entity_poly.pdbx_strand_id
1 'polypeptide(L)'
;MKYSLSLTVFVLCTSIFCYGYPSGMESQTVQNWETAQVDSKITIDLNKSGLYLPTDRNAAIRLIQQNRSSLLKNAYLSILVDSSHRIGNYLAEEKISFTDINTVINNGKSTAPILSQELQTAIVYHQNPLQGLANLFVKHNAPYTPSFFPLGTASKVYTGILIDARGQLPVHGEYSSEQLNPCLFPKIWNKNMNLIYEKNIVTPAQAKKQGIVLYTGTLDESEYRDRIGTEPLRIIARGVFGDNRTDPIISNEDAERILAKKENIELLRQGKIVIVCDKDTLQVSPVYPLEDEQFYFMYRDIEKFFLDREPESISVKAPKNIIKITMYDIRFVADSPEILPDETGRIDVIAEALKKVGPNTHFLIEGHTADLNRPEGERILSLQRADKIAEELAKRGIDASRMQTAGYGATRPIAPNDTSESRAKNRRVEITILRD
;
A
#
# COMPACT_ATOMS: atom_id res chain seq x y z
N MET A 1 -34.38 19.85 -5.36
CA MET A 1 -33.18 18.99 -5.26
C MET A 1 -31.99 19.77 -5.84
N LYS A 2 -31.14 20.32 -4.98
CA LYS A 2 -29.94 21.05 -5.39
C LYS A 2 -28.77 20.08 -5.40
N TYR A 3 -28.24 19.79 -6.57
CA TYR A 3 -26.96 19.05 -6.67
C TYR A 3 -25.83 20.05 -6.42
N SER A 4 -25.20 19.95 -5.27
CA SER A 4 -23.96 20.65 -4.97
C SER A 4 -22.82 19.92 -5.67
N LEU A 5 -22.27 20.55 -6.71
CA LEU A 5 -21.02 20.10 -7.32
C LEU A 5 -19.89 20.50 -6.37
N SER A 6 -19.36 19.55 -5.61
CA SER A 6 -18.17 19.75 -4.81
C SER A 6 -16.97 19.95 -5.76
N LEU A 7 -16.47 21.17 -5.82
CA LEU A 7 -15.29 21.55 -6.59
C LEU A 7 -14.06 21.10 -5.78
N THR A 8 -13.55 19.91 -6.06
CA THR A 8 -12.30 19.42 -5.45
C THR A 8 -11.13 20.23 -6.01
N VAL A 9 -10.43 20.92 -5.13
CA VAL A 9 -9.23 21.70 -5.47
C VAL A 9 -8.11 20.73 -5.85
N PHE A 10 -7.76 20.68 -7.15
CA PHE A 10 -6.59 19.97 -7.62
C PHE A 10 -5.32 20.75 -7.29
N VAL A 11 -4.52 20.24 -6.38
CA VAL A 11 -3.17 20.76 -6.13
C VAL A 11 -2.28 20.37 -7.31
N LEU A 12 -1.65 21.35 -7.93
CA LEU A 12 -0.69 21.17 -9.03
C LEU A 12 0.51 20.34 -8.52
N CYS A 13 0.66 19.13 -9.02
CA CYS A 13 1.94 18.42 -9.02
C CYS A 13 2.48 18.36 -10.45
N THR A 14 3.74 18.72 -10.57
CA THR A 14 4.55 18.86 -11.78
C THR A 14 4.65 17.58 -12.61
N SER A 15 4.68 17.79 -13.93
CA SER A 15 4.82 16.84 -15.03
C SER A 15 5.76 15.65 -14.78
N ILE A 16 5.23 14.45 -14.94
CA ILE A 16 5.99 13.19 -15.03
C ILE A 16 5.74 12.58 -16.40
N PHE A 17 6.81 12.22 -17.07
CA PHE A 17 6.85 11.65 -18.42
C PHE A 17 6.13 10.29 -18.46
N CYS A 18 5.14 10.13 -19.33
CA CYS A 18 4.48 8.87 -19.64
C CYS A 18 5.11 8.20 -20.85
N TYR A 19 5.64 7.01 -20.67
CA TYR A 19 6.02 6.13 -21.77
C TYR A 19 4.84 5.24 -22.18
N GLY A 20 4.48 5.21 -23.46
CA GLY A 20 3.64 4.16 -24.06
C GLY A 20 2.17 4.46 -24.32
N TYR A 21 1.65 5.67 -24.03
CA TYR A 21 0.28 6.05 -24.35
C TYR A 21 0.17 6.71 -25.75
N PRO A 22 -1.04 6.73 -26.37
CA PRO A 22 -1.26 7.50 -27.60
C PRO A 22 -0.76 8.92 -27.38
N SER A 23 0.05 9.44 -28.31
CA SER A 23 0.67 10.76 -28.18
C SER A 23 -0.38 11.82 -27.86
N GLY A 24 -0.19 12.55 -26.76
CA GLY A 24 -1.05 13.63 -26.34
C GLY A 24 -2.17 13.28 -25.35
N MET A 25 -2.22 12.08 -24.77
CA MET A 25 -3.18 11.75 -23.72
C MET A 25 -2.49 11.62 -22.36
N GLU A 26 -3.12 12.17 -21.32
CA GLU A 26 -2.65 12.15 -19.93
C GLU A 26 -3.82 11.84 -18.99
N SER A 27 -3.53 11.22 -17.85
CA SER A 27 -4.50 11.01 -16.79
C SER A 27 -3.94 11.40 -15.42
N GLN A 28 -4.79 11.97 -14.60
CA GLN A 28 -4.54 12.25 -13.18
C GLN A 28 -5.66 11.59 -12.39
N THR A 29 -5.31 10.75 -11.43
CA THR A 29 -6.27 9.98 -10.63
C THR A 29 -6.06 10.25 -9.15
N VAL A 30 -7.14 10.39 -8.40
CA VAL A 30 -7.15 10.49 -6.94
C VAL A 30 -8.04 9.38 -6.39
N GLN A 31 -7.52 8.62 -5.44
CA GLN A 31 -8.28 7.67 -4.63
C GLN A 31 -8.83 8.46 -3.43
N ASN A 32 -10.12 8.70 -3.41
CA ASN A 32 -10.78 9.41 -2.33
C ASN A 32 -11.53 8.42 -1.43
N TRP A 33 -10.92 8.10 -0.30
CA TRP A 33 -11.45 7.14 0.66
C TRP A 33 -12.60 7.69 1.49
N GLU A 34 -12.69 9.01 1.67
CA GLU A 34 -13.79 9.66 2.39
C GLU A 34 -15.10 9.59 1.61
N THR A 35 -15.03 9.82 0.28
CA THR A 35 -16.20 9.69 -0.61
C THR A 35 -16.33 8.27 -1.17
N ALA A 36 -15.37 7.38 -0.90
CA ALA A 36 -15.26 6.02 -1.44
C ALA A 36 -15.29 6.01 -2.98
N GLN A 37 -14.59 6.95 -3.63
CA GLN A 37 -14.51 7.11 -5.08
C GLN A 37 -13.07 7.07 -5.58
N VAL A 38 -12.92 6.67 -6.84
CA VAL A 38 -11.72 6.90 -7.65
C VAL A 38 -12.06 7.97 -8.68
N ASP A 39 -11.48 9.14 -8.50
CA ASP A 39 -11.71 10.31 -9.35
C ASP A 39 -10.56 10.46 -10.33
N SER A 40 -10.85 10.44 -11.63
CA SER A 40 -9.84 10.55 -12.68
C SER A 40 -10.16 11.72 -13.62
N LYS A 41 -9.12 12.49 -13.94
CA LYS A 41 -9.13 13.52 -14.96
C LYS A 41 -8.32 13.01 -16.14
N ILE A 42 -8.94 12.86 -17.30
CA ILE A 42 -8.30 12.46 -18.56
C ILE A 42 -8.22 13.70 -19.45
N THR A 43 -7.03 14.05 -19.88
CA THR A 43 -6.77 15.17 -20.78
C THR A 43 -6.22 14.65 -22.10
N ILE A 44 -6.75 15.14 -23.22
CA ILE A 44 -6.22 14.89 -24.55
C ILE A 44 -5.76 16.21 -25.18
N ASP A 45 -4.53 16.24 -25.63
CA ASP A 45 -3.99 17.30 -26.51
C ASP A 45 -4.40 16.96 -27.96
N LEU A 46 -5.31 17.76 -28.49
CA LEU A 46 -5.91 17.51 -29.79
C LEU A 46 -4.88 17.65 -30.94
N ASN A 47 -3.99 18.63 -30.83
CA ASN A 47 -2.96 18.85 -31.85
C ASN A 47 -1.98 17.66 -31.93
N LYS A 48 -1.48 17.19 -30.78
CA LYS A 48 -0.60 16.01 -30.71
C LYS A 48 -1.30 14.73 -31.17
N SER A 49 -2.62 14.67 -31.01
CA SER A 49 -3.45 13.54 -31.43
C SER A 49 -3.90 13.62 -32.88
N GLY A 50 -3.54 14.67 -33.62
CA GLY A 50 -3.93 14.88 -35.01
C GLY A 50 -5.41 15.18 -35.21
N LEU A 51 -6.08 15.73 -34.19
CA LEU A 51 -7.51 16.03 -34.20
C LEU A 51 -7.74 17.54 -34.26
N TYR A 52 -8.74 17.95 -35.05
CA TYR A 52 -9.09 19.37 -35.27
C TYR A 52 -10.56 19.63 -34.91
N LEU A 53 -10.79 20.56 -33.99
CA LEU A 53 -12.15 20.97 -33.62
C LEU A 53 -12.65 22.08 -34.55
N PRO A 54 -13.98 22.14 -34.78
CA PRO A 54 -15.04 21.31 -34.15
C PRO A 54 -15.30 19.96 -34.80
N THR A 55 -14.66 19.68 -35.95
CA THR A 55 -14.98 18.55 -36.82
C THR A 55 -14.77 17.21 -36.12
N ASP A 56 -13.68 17.07 -35.33
CA ASP A 56 -13.23 15.81 -34.77
C ASP A 56 -13.68 15.57 -33.32
N ARG A 57 -14.67 16.34 -32.83
CA ARG A 57 -15.16 16.15 -31.44
C ARG A 57 -15.54 14.70 -31.12
N ASN A 58 -16.25 14.05 -32.03
CA ASN A 58 -16.67 12.67 -31.82
C ASN A 58 -15.50 11.67 -31.90
N ALA A 59 -14.47 11.99 -32.69
CA ALA A 59 -13.25 11.20 -32.76
C ALA A 59 -12.46 11.30 -31.45
N ALA A 60 -12.34 12.50 -30.87
CA ALA A 60 -11.70 12.71 -29.58
C ALA A 60 -12.42 11.93 -28.46
N ILE A 61 -13.76 11.93 -28.43
CA ILE A 61 -14.55 11.17 -27.45
C ILE A 61 -14.27 9.68 -27.60
N ARG A 62 -14.30 9.14 -28.83
CA ARG A 62 -14.02 7.72 -29.07
C ARG A 62 -12.59 7.35 -28.67
N LEU A 63 -11.61 8.20 -28.95
CA LEU A 63 -10.23 7.97 -28.60
C LEU A 63 -10.04 7.89 -27.07
N ILE A 64 -10.66 8.79 -26.32
CA ILE A 64 -10.66 8.76 -24.84
C ILE A 64 -11.33 7.47 -24.34
N GLN A 65 -12.49 7.10 -24.89
CA GLN A 65 -13.21 5.89 -24.47
C GLN A 65 -12.43 4.62 -24.73
N GLN A 66 -11.76 4.50 -25.87
CA GLN A 66 -10.95 3.34 -26.24
C GLN A 66 -9.69 3.19 -25.38
N ASN A 67 -9.08 4.31 -24.97
CA ASN A 67 -7.84 4.29 -24.22
C ASN A 67 -8.03 4.47 -22.70
N ARG A 68 -9.25 4.73 -22.22
CA ARG A 68 -9.54 5.02 -20.81
C ARG A 68 -9.02 3.94 -19.88
N SER A 69 -9.31 2.68 -20.16
CA SER A 69 -8.87 1.56 -19.31
C SER A 69 -7.36 1.46 -19.24
N SER A 70 -6.67 1.65 -20.33
CA SER A 70 -5.20 1.65 -20.39
C SER A 70 -4.61 2.82 -19.59
N LEU A 71 -5.16 4.03 -19.78
CA LEU A 71 -4.71 5.24 -19.09
C LEU A 71 -4.90 5.17 -17.56
N LEU A 72 -5.98 4.56 -17.09
CA LEU A 72 -6.32 4.52 -15.68
C LEU A 72 -5.81 3.26 -14.97
N LYS A 73 -5.40 2.24 -15.71
CA LYS A 73 -5.02 0.92 -15.19
C LYS A 73 -4.07 1.01 -13.98
N ASN A 74 -2.97 1.73 -14.11
CA ASN A 74 -1.94 1.80 -13.09
C ASN A 74 -2.45 2.40 -11.77
N ALA A 75 -3.30 3.41 -11.86
CA ALA A 75 -3.92 4.02 -10.68
C ALA A 75 -4.83 3.03 -9.93
N TYR A 76 -5.55 2.19 -10.67
CA TYR A 76 -6.40 1.15 -10.08
C TYR A 76 -5.58 0.00 -9.49
N LEU A 77 -4.50 -0.42 -10.16
CA LEU A 77 -3.61 -1.45 -9.65
C LEU A 77 -2.91 -1.03 -8.35
N SER A 78 -2.74 0.27 -8.09
CA SER A 78 -2.11 0.81 -6.89
C SER A 78 -3.01 0.78 -5.64
N ILE A 79 -4.32 0.58 -5.78
CA ILE A 79 -5.28 0.62 -4.67
C ILE A 79 -4.97 -0.49 -3.68
N LEU A 80 -4.89 -0.13 -2.40
CA LEU A 80 -4.65 -1.07 -1.31
C LEU A 80 -5.88 -1.96 -1.09
N VAL A 81 -5.69 -3.27 -1.14
CA VAL A 81 -6.73 -4.25 -0.86
C VAL A 81 -6.74 -4.62 0.62
N ASP A 82 -5.58 -4.91 1.17
CA ASP A 82 -5.36 -5.29 2.57
C ASP A 82 -3.95 -4.89 3.04
N SER A 83 -3.56 -5.36 4.22
CA SER A 83 -2.29 -5.02 4.85
C SER A 83 -1.03 -5.47 4.09
N SER A 84 -1.17 -6.35 3.11
CA SER A 84 -0.03 -6.91 2.37
C SER A 84 -0.16 -6.77 0.85
N HIS A 85 -1.38 -6.49 0.35
CA HIS A 85 -1.67 -6.56 -1.09
C HIS A 85 -2.31 -5.28 -1.63
N ARG A 86 -1.93 -4.96 -2.86
CA ARG A 86 -2.63 -4.03 -3.77
C ARG A 86 -3.43 -4.82 -4.80
N ILE A 87 -4.30 -4.18 -5.56
CA ILE A 87 -5.03 -4.83 -6.66
C ILE A 87 -4.05 -5.51 -7.64
N GLY A 88 -2.93 -4.85 -7.94
CA GLY A 88 -1.91 -5.41 -8.83
C GLY A 88 -1.29 -6.71 -8.33
N ASN A 89 -1.10 -6.89 -7.03
CA ASN A 89 -0.62 -8.17 -6.48
C ASN A 89 -1.60 -9.31 -6.77
N TYR A 90 -2.90 -9.07 -6.58
CA TYR A 90 -3.96 -10.05 -6.88
C TYR A 90 -4.06 -10.37 -8.37
N LEU A 91 -3.74 -9.39 -9.23
CA LEU A 91 -3.64 -9.62 -10.67
C LEU A 91 -2.44 -10.52 -11.02
N ALA A 92 -1.26 -10.22 -10.46
CA ALA A 92 -0.05 -11.02 -10.64
C ALA A 92 -0.21 -12.46 -10.11
N GLU A 93 -1.02 -12.65 -9.09
CA GLU A 93 -1.39 -13.96 -8.54
C GLU A 93 -2.53 -14.66 -9.29
N GLU A 94 -3.01 -14.10 -10.40
CA GLU A 94 -4.12 -14.62 -11.21
C GLU A 94 -5.44 -14.81 -10.43
N LYS A 95 -5.58 -14.15 -9.28
CA LYS A 95 -6.80 -14.19 -8.45
C LYS A 95 -7.93 -13.33 -9.00
N ILE A 96 -7.58 -12.33 -9.81
CA ILE A 96 -8.46 -11.47 -10.60
C ILE A 96 -7.84 -11.29 -11.99
N SER A 97 -8.64 -10.92 -12.98
CA SER A 97 -8.18 -10.67 -14.35
C SER A 97 -8.19 -9.18 -14.72
N PHE A 98 -7.45 -8.82 -15.76
CA PHE A 98 -7.57 -7.49 -16.37
C PHE A 98 -8.97 -7.18 -16.86
N THR A 99 -9.68 -8.20 -17.34
CA THR A 99 -11.07 -8.05 -17.80
C THR A 99 -11.99 -7.60 -16.67
N ASP A 100 -11.79 -8.12 -15.44
CA ASP A 100 -12.57 -7.71 -14.27
C ASP A 100 -12.31 -6.23 -13.94
N ILE A 101 -11.03 -5.81 -13.92
CA ILE A 101 -10.64 -4.42 -13.64
C ILE A 101 -11.18 -3.48 -14.73
N ASN A 102 -11.01 -3.83 -16.00
CA ASN A 102 -11.51 -3.05 -17.14
C ASN A 102 -13.03 -2.90 -17.08
N THR A 103 -13.73 -3.96 -16.68
CA THR A 103 -15.19 -3.90 -16.50
C THR A 103 -15.58 -2.88 -15.44
N VAL A 104 -14.88 -2.87 -14.30
CA VAL A 104 -15.14 -1.86 -13.25
C VAL A 104 -14.81 -0.46 -13.77
N ILE A 105 -13.65 -0.24 -14.40
CA ILE A 105 -13.29 1.06 -14.97
C ILE A 105 -14.37 1.53 -15.96
N ASN A 106 -14.81 0.67 -16.87
CA ASN A 106 -15.76 1.03 -17.91
C ASN A 106 -17.18 1.29 -17.39
N ASN A 107 -17.56 0.70 -16.26
CA ASN A 107 -18.84 0.95 -15.59
C ASN A 107 -18.89 2.27 -14.81
N GLY A 108 -17.78 3.00 -14.73
CA GLY A 108 -17.74 4.31 -14.10
C GLY A 108 -18.53 5.38 -14.87
N LYS A 109 -18.78 6.50 -14.20
CA LYS A 109 -19.47 7.65 -14.76
C LYS A 109 -18.47 8.63 -15.34
N SER A 110 -18.67 9.04 -16.60
CA SER A 110 -17.87 10.07 -17.25
C SER A 110 -18.69 11.31 -17.55
N THR A 111 -18.06 12.48 -17.43
CA THR A 111 -18.66 13.74 -17.90
C THR A 111 -18.62 13.82 -19.43
N ALA A 112 -19.41 14.74 -19.98
CA ALA A 112 -19.16 15.21 -21.36
C ALA A 112 -17.78 15.88 -21.43
N PRO A 113 -17.08 15.81 -22.57
CA PRO A 113 -15.79 16.48 -22.75
C PRO A 113 -15.92 17.99 -22.59
N ILE A 114 -15.04 18.56 -21.77
CA ILE A 114 -14.89 20.00 -21.58
C ILE A 114 -13.71 20.44 -22.43
N LEU A 115 -13.97 21.40 -23.34
CA LEU A 115 -12.94 21.91 -24.24
C LEU A 115 -12.27 23.12 -23.62
N SER A 116 -10.95 23.27 -23.82
CA SER A 116 -10.23 24.50 -23.48
C SER A 116 -10.71 25.66 -24.36
N GLN A 117 -10.53 26.90 -23.89
CA GLN A 117 -10.90 28.10 -24.64
C GLN A 117 -10.21 28.17 -26.01
N GLU A 118 -8.98 27.68 -26.08
CA GLU A 118 -8.19 27.67 -27.32
C GLU A 118 -8.49 26.44 -28.20
N LEU A 119 -9.44 25.58 -27.81
CA LEU A 119 -9.81 24.34 -28.51
C LEU A 119 -8.65 23.37 -28.76
N GLN A 120 -7.60 23.49 -27.97
CA GLN A 120 -6.40 22.64 -28.09
C GLN A 120 -6.44 21.38 -27.23
N THR A 121 -7.22 21.42 -26.15
CA THR A 121 -7.35 20.28 -25.22
C THR A 121 -8.80 19.95 -24.93
N ALA A 122 -9.09 18.66 -24.71
CA ALA A 122 -10.35 18.20 -24.18
C ALA A 122 -10.12 17.44 -22.87
N ILE A 123 -10.96 17.71 -21.88
CA ILE A 123 -10.89 17.11 -20.54
C ILE A 123 -12.17 16.32 -20.29
N VAL A 124 -12.01 15.09 -19.78
CA VAL A 124 -13.10 14.23 -19.29
C VAL A 124 -12.81 13.86 -17.85
N TYR A 125 -13.79 14.08 -16.97
CA TYR A 125 -13.75 13.54 -15.62
C TYR A 125 -14.42 12.17 -15.60
N HIS A 126 -13.80 11.21 -14.94
CA HIS A 126 -14.29 9.85 -14.81
C HIS A 126 -14.27 9.42 -13.35
N GLN A 127 -15.35 8.84 -12.86
CA GLN A 127 -15.52 8.46 -11.47
C GLN A 127 -15.99 7.02 -11.36
N ASN A 128 -15.33 6.25 -10.49
CA ASN A 128 -15.71 4.90 -10.11
C ASN A 128 -15.88 4.79 -8.61
N PRO A 129 -16.95 4.19 -8.10
CA PRO A 129 -17.02 3.83 -6.68
C PRO A 129 -15.98 2.74 -6.35
N LEU A 130 -15.22 2.92 -5.27
CA LEU A 130 -14.29 1.91 -4.73
C LEU A 130 -15.01 0.58 -4.46
N GLN A 131 -16.32 0.64 -4.15
CA GLN A 131 -17.14 -0.52 -3.93
C GLN A 131 -17.19 -1.47 -5.13
N GLY A 132 -17.13 -0.95 -6.36
CA GLY A 132 -17.06 -1.77 -7.57
C GLY A 132 -15.83 -2.68 -7.59
N LEU A 133 -14.69 -2.15 -7.14
CA LEU A 133 -13.45 -2.92 -6.98
C LEU A 133 -13.52 -3.89 -5.80
N ALA A 134 -14.03 -3.43 -4.65
CA ALA A 134 -14.19 -4.28 -3.48
C ALA A 134 -15.04 -5.54 -3.79
N ASN A 135 -16.06 -5.40 -4.61
CA ASN A 135 -16.95 -6.51 -4.97
C ASN A 135 -16.23 -7.67 -5.69
N LEU A 136 -15.10 -7.41 -6.36
CA LEU A 136 -14.28 -8.47 -6.99
C LEU A 136 -13.70 -9.44 -5.95
N PHE A 137 -13.54 -9.01 -4.71
CA PHE A 137 -12.87 -9.76 -3.64
C PHE A 137 -13.83 -10.35 -2.61
N VAL A 138 -15.14 -10.04 -2.66
CA VAL A 138 -16.15 -10.60 -1.75
C VAL A 138 -16.67 -11.91 -2.34
N LYS A 139 -15.95 -13.01 -2.04
CA LYS A 139 -16.24 -14.37 -2.59
C LYS A 139 -16.80 -15.34 -1.56
N HIS A 140 -16.85 -15.00 -0.27
CA HIS A 140 -17.44 -15.86 0.76
C HIS A 140 -18.98 -15.89 0.66
N ASN A 141 -19.58 -17.02 1.07
CA ASN A 141 -21.03 -17.22 0.97
C ASN A 141 -21.74 -16.98 2.30
N ALA A 142 -21.05 -17.15 3.42
CA ALA A 142 -21.59 -16.93 4.76
C ALA A 142 -20.53 -16.26 5.66
N PRO A 143 -20.94 -15.40 6.59
CA PRO A 143 -20.03 -14.82 7.57
C PRO A 143 -19.62 -15.90 8.58
N TYR A 144 -18.33 -15.89 8.99
CA TYR A 144 -17.94 -16.67 10.16
C TYR A 144 -18.12 -15.85 11.45
N THR A 145 -18.15 -16.53 12.59
CA THR A 145 -18.20 -15.88 13.89
C THR A 145 -16.81 -15.92 14.50
N PRO A 146 -16.25 -14.79 14.94
CA PRO A 146 -14.99 -14.80 15.67
C PRO A 146 -15.08 -15.73 16.87
N SER A 147 -14.07 -16.58 17.05
CA SER A 147 -13.96 -17.40 18.26
C SER A 147 -13.76 -16.49 19.45
N PHE A 148 -14.74 -16.48 20.36
CA PHE A 148 -14.72 -15.55 21.44
C PHE A 148 -15.00 -16.22 22.79
N PHE A 149 -14.25 -15.81 23.80
CA PHE A 149 -14.45 -16.21 25.20
C PHE A 149 -14.27 -14.98 26.11
N PRO A 150 -15.31 -14.14 26.31
CA PRO A 150 -15.23 -13.11 27.33
C PRO A 150 -15.38 -13.78 28.70
N LEU A 151 -14.35 -13.74 29.48
CA LEU A 151 -14.42 -14.06 30.88
C LEU A 151 -14.69 -12.76 31.65
N GLY A 152 -15.98 -12.45 31.91
CA GLY A 152 -16.35 -11.49 32.89
C GLY A 152 -16.27 -9.99 32.55
N THR A 153 -15.99 -9.61 31.31
CA THR A 153 -15.91 -8.19 30.92
C THR A 153 -17.30 -7.56 30.86
N ALA A 154 -17.50 -6.50 31.66
CA ALA A 154 -18.72 -5.71 31.61
C ALA A 154 -18.82 -4.93 30.29
N SER A 155 -19.89 -5.14 29.52
CA SER A 155 -20.16 -4.41 28.30
C SER A 155 -21.64 -4.06 28.18
N LYS A 156 -21.93 -2.97 27.47
CA LYS A 156 -23.29 -2.61 27.04
C LYS A 156 -23.49 -2.96 25.59
N VAL A 157 -24.72 -2.87 25.12
CA VAL A 157 -25.05 -2.95 23.69
C VAL A 157 -24.74 -1.57 23.07
N TYR A 158 -24.01 -1.58 21.98
CA TYR A 158 -23.67 -0.40 21.18
C TYR A 158 -24.47 -0.37 19.89
N THR A 159 -24.43 0.75 19.17
CA THR A 159 -25.09 0.90 17.86
C THR A 159 -24.13 0.80 16.69
N GLY A 160 -22.83 0.89 16.94
CA GLY A 160 -21.73 0.82 16.00
C GLY A 160 -20.38 0.91 16.69
N ILE A 161 -19.32 0.96 15.91
CA ILE A 161 -17.93 1.04 16.40
C ILE A 161 -17.25 2.20 15.68
N LEU A 162 -16.64 3.10 16.44
CA LEU A 162 -15.84 4.22 15.96
C LEU A 162 -14.40 4.03 16.43
N ILE A 163 -13.45 3.96 15.49
CA ILE A 163 -12.03 3.82 15.80
C ILE A 163 -11.31 5.10 15.36
N ASP A 164 -10.78 5.86 16.32
CA ASP A 164 -9.89 6.98 16.04
C ASP A 164 -8.46 6.45 15.85
N ALA A 165 -7.99 6.47 14.61
CA ALA A 165 -6.67 5.99 14.20
C ALA A 165 -5.81 7.12 13.64
N ARG A 166 -6.05 8.37 14.03
CA ARG A 166 -5.28 9.53 13.61
C ARG A 166 -3.94 9.62 14.33
N GLY A 167 -3.00 10.31 13.67
CA GLY A 167 -1.67 10.58 14.16
C GLY A 167 -0.68 9.43 13.89
N GLN A 168 0.50 9.57 14.48
CA GLN A 168 1.57 8.59 14.35
C GLN A 168 1.34 7.43 15.32
N LEU A 169 1.03 6.27 14.78
CA LEU A 169 0.75 5.06 15.53
C LEU A 169 1.98 4.13 15.53
N PRO A 170 2.35 3.53 16.68
CA PRO A 170 3.41 2.52 16.71
C PRO A 170 3.13 1.38 15.74
N VAL A 171 4.10 1.03 14.92
CA VAL A 171 3.99 -0.11 14.00
C VAL A 171 4.32 -1.40 14.72
N HIS A 172 3.39 -2.35 14.72
CA HIS A 172 3.59 -3.62 15.41
C HIS A 172 4.73 -4.44 14.78
N GLY A 173 5.67 -4.85 15.60
CA GLY A 173 6.84 -5.62 15.17
C GLY A 173 7.97 -4.78 14.57
N GLU A 174 7.86 -3.46 14.59
CA GLU A 174 8.89 -2.53 14.10
C GLU A 174 9.18 -1.44 15.15
N TYR A 175 10.35 -0.83 15.03
CA TYR A 175 10.73 0.33 15.85
C TYR A 175 10.48 1.62 15.08
N SER A 176 9.21 1.83 14.71
CA SER A 176 8.74 2.97 13.93
C SER A 176 7.32 3.34 14.31
N SER A 177 6.91 4.55 13.94
CA SER A 177 5.51 4.99 14.02
C SER A 177 5.11 5.56 12.67
N GLU A 178 3.91 5.21 12.21
CA GLU A 178 3.38 5.65 10.91
C GLU A 178 1.87 5.93 11.02
N GLN A 179 1.32 6.66 10.07
CA GLN A 179 -0.11 6.88 9.95
C GLN A 179 -0.81 5.63 9.41
N LEU A 180 -2.08 5.48 9.74
CA LEU A 180 -2.91 4.43 9.16
C LEU A 180 -3.31 4.80 7.73
N ASN A 181 -3.09 3.88 6.79
CA ASN A 181 -3.50 4.01 5.39
C ASN A 181 -4.84 3.29 5.16
N PRO A 182 -5.81 3.93 4.53
CA PRO A 182 -7.04 3.27 4.12
C PRO A 182 -6.82 2.15 3.10
N CYS A 183 -7.63 1.08 3.19
CA CYS A 183 -7.66 -0.02 2.21
C CYS A 183 -9.08 -0.58 2.06
N LEU A 184 -9.29 -1.44 1.07
CA LEU A 184 -10.63 -2.04 0.83
C LEU A 184 -11.07 -2.96 1.98
N PHE A 185 -10.14 -3.71 2.57
CA PHE A 185 -10.43 -4.73 3.59
C PHE A 185 -9.43 -4.69 4.74
N PRO A 186 -9.50 -3.65 5.60
CA PRO A 186 -8.68 -3.62 6.79
C PRO A 186 -9.07 -4.75 7.74
N LYS A 187 -8.10 -5.25 8.50
CA LYS A 187 -8.35 -6.11 9.65
C LYS A 187 -8.21 -5.28 10.92
N ILE A 188 -8.90 -5.69 11.97
CA ILE A 188 -8.75 -5.09 13.30
C ILE A 188 -8.16 -6.15 14.22
N TRP A 189 -7.07 -5.82 14.87
CA TRP A 189 -6.34 -6.68 15.79
C TRP A 189 -6.42 -6.13 17.21
N ASN A 190 -6.32 -6.98 18.22
CA ASN A 190 -6.04 -6.52 19.57
C ASN A 190 -4.52 -6.49 19.85
N LYS A 191 -4.09 -5.98 21.01
CA LYS A 191 -2.67 -5.91 21.39
C LYS A 191 -1.96 -7.27 21.41
N ASN A 192 -2.69 -8.36 21.60
CA ASN A 192 -2.17 -9.72 21.57
C ASN A 192 -2.17 -10.32 20.16
N MET A 193 -2.46 -9.52 19.14
CA MET A 193 -2.58 -9.94 17.72
C MET A 193 -3.65 -10.99 17.48
N ASN A 194 -4.70 -11.01 18.29
CA ASN A 194 -5.90 -11.78 17.96
C ASN A 194 -6.74 -10.99 16.96
N LEU A 195 -7.19 -11.67 15.92
CA LEU A 195 -8.04 -11.08 14.89
C LEU A 195 -9.45 -10.85 15.45
N ILE A 196 -9.88 -9.59 15.44
CA ILE A 196 -11.21 -9.16 15.93
C ILE A 196 -12.18 -8.96 14.77
N TYR A 197 -11.67 -8.46 13.63
CA TYR A 197 -12.49 -8.13 12.48
C TYR A 197 -11.76 -8.32 11.16
N GLU A 198 -12.48 -8.84 10.16
CA GLU A 198 -12.05 -8.92 8.76
C GLU A 198 -13.25 -9.06 7.82
N LYS A 199 -13.01 -9.02 6.50
CA LYS A 199 -14.07 -9.06 5.47
C LYS A 199 -15.01 -10.27 5.55
N ASN A 200 -14.50 -11.45 5.93
CA ASN A 200 -15.32 -12.67 5.97
C ASN A 200 -16.22 -12.76 7.20
N ILE A 201 -16.10 -11.83 8.16
CA ILE A 201 -17.04 -11.67 9.28
C ILE A 201 -18.29 -10.91 8.81
N VAL A 202 -18.14 -10.03 7.82
CA VAL A 202 -19.26 -9.23 7.30
C VAL A 202 -20.12 -10.09 6.38
N THR A 203 -21.44 -9.91 6.47
CA THR A 203 -22.33 -10.63 5.52
C THR A 203 -22.02 -10.19 4.08
N PRO A 204 -21.98 -11.12 3.11
CA PRO A 204 -21.66 -10.78 1.73
C PRO A 204 -22.52 -9.68 1.14
N ALA A 205 -23.80 -9.65 1.50
CA ALA A 205 -24.74 -8.62 1.04
C ALA A 205 -24.35 -7.22 1.55
N GLN A 206 -23.97 -7.09 2.82
CA GLN A 206 -23.52 -5.81 3.39
C GLN A 206 -22.15 -5.41 2.85
N ALA A 207 -21.19 -6.35 2.78
CA ALA A 207 -19.88 -6.09 2.22
C ALA A 207 -19.97 -5.57 0.77
N LYS A 208 -20.88 -6.15 -0.05
CA LYS A 208 -21.11 -5.70 -1.44
C LYS A 208 -21.88 -4.39 -1.55
N LYS A 209 -22.74 -4.08 -0.57
CA LYS A 209 -23.59 -2.88 -0.60
C LYS A 209 -22.81 -1.62 -0.19
N GLN A 210 -22.02 -1.71 0.88
CA GLN A 210 -21.48 -0.52 1.55
C GLN A 210 -20.02 -0.65 2.02
N GLY A 211 -19.34 -1.71 1.61
CA GLY A 211 -18.00 -2.02 2.12
C GLY A 211 -18.00 -2.50 3.58
N ILE A 212 -16.84 -2.93 4.05
CA ILE A 212 -16.73 -3.45 5.41
C ILE A 212 -16.51 -2.35 6.45
N VAL A 213 -15.87 -1.24 6.08
CA VAL A 213 -15.68 -0.05 6.92
C VAL A 213 -16.01 1.22 6.14
N LEU A 214 -16.22 2.30 6.86
CA LEU A 214 -16.26 3.66 6.34
C LEU A 214 -15.04 4.41 6.88
N TYR A 215 -14.33 5.16 6.03
CA TYR A 215 -13.25 6.05 6.44
C TYR A 215 -13.71 7.49 6.43
N THR A 216 -13.21 8.27 7.38
CA THR A 216 -13.50 9.71 7.49
C THR A 216 -12.36 10.46 8.15
N GLY A 217 -12.25 11.77 7.87
CA GLY A 217 -11.30 12.69 8.52
C GLY A 217 -11.89 13.46 9.70
N THR A 218 -13.18 13.26 10.05
CA THR A 218 -13.88 14.00 11.07
C THR A 218 -14.31 13.11 12.23
N LEU A 219 -14.36 13.70 13.44
CA LEU A 219 -14.99 13.10 14.62
C LEU A 219 -16.46 13.53 14.79
N ASP A 220 -17.01 14.32 13.87
CA ASP A 220 -18.42 14.70 13.91
C ASP A 220 -19.30 13.50 13.52
N GLU A 221 -19.77 12.78 14.54
CA GLU A 221 -20.59 11.58 14.37
C GLU A 221 -21.91 11.83 13.62
N SER A 222 -22.32 13.08 13.49
CA SER A 222 -23.55 13.42 12.76
C SER A 222 -23.44 13.11 11.26
N GLU A 223 -22.21 13.17 10.69
CA GLU A 223 -21.95 12.92 9.27
C GLU A 223 -22.06 11.45 8.87
N TYR A 224 -21.87 10.53 9.84
CA TYR A 224 -21.89 9.08 9.59
C TYR A 224 -22.79 8.30 10.57
N ARG A 225 -23.77 9.00 11.16
CA ARG A 225 -24.78 8.41 12.06
C ARG A 225 -25.53 7.22 11.43
N ASP A 226 -25.80 7.29 10.15
CA ASP A 226 -26.44 6.20 9.40
C ASP A 226 -25.62 4.91 9.44
N ARG A 227 -24.29 5.01 9.58
CA ARG A 227 -23.38 3.87 9.65
C ARG A 227 -23.30 3.26 11.05
N ILE A 228 -23.12 4.10 12.09
CA ILE A 228 -22.81 3.64 13.45
C ILE A 228 -23.88 3.93 14.49
N GLY A 229 -24.98 4.60 14.13
CA GLY A 229 -26.05 4.96 15.05
C GLY A 229 -25.69 6.08 16.01
N THR A 230 -26.38 6.13 17.16
CA THR A 230 -26.28 7.25 18.11
C THR A 230 -25.40 6.96 19.32
N GLU A 231 -25.15 5.68 19.62
CA GLU A 231 -24.33 5.27 20.78
C GLU A 231 -23.22 4.27 20.35
N PRO A 232 -22.25 4.68 19.53
CA PRO A 232 -21.17 3.79 19.15
C PRO A 232 -20.18 3.54 20.28
N LEU A 233 -19.48 2.40 20.24
CA LEU A 233 -18.27 2.19 21.02
C LEU A 233 -17.14 3.02 20.40
N ARG A 234 -16.61 3.98 21.16
CA ARG A 234 -15.50 4.84 20.77
C ARG A 234 -14.19 4.24 21.23
N ILE A 235 -13.29 4.00 20.30
CA ILE A 235 -12.01 3.33 20.51
C ILE A 235 -10.90 4.23 19.98
N ILE A 236 -9.77 4.29 20.68
CA ILE A 236 -8.54 4.90 20.19
C ILE A 236 -7.60 3.79 19.77
N ALA A 237 -7.13 3.82 18.52
CA ALA A 237 -6.14 2.88 18.03
C ALA A 237 -4.83 2.96 18.84
N ARG A 238 -4.23 1.84 19.13
CA ARG A 238 -3.00 1.70 19.93
C ARG A 238 -1.76 1.40 19.11
N GLY A 239 -1.96 1.14 17.82
CA GLY A 239 -0.92 0.84 16.88
C GLY A 239 -1.50 0.53 15.52
N VAL A 240 -0.63 0.27 14.58
CA VAL A 240 -0.96 -0.14 13.22
C VAL A 240 -0.14 -1.38 12.83
N PHE A 241 -0.70 -2.23 11.97
CA PHE A 241 -0.07 -3.47 11.50
C PHE A 241 -0.12 -3.60 9.99
N GLY A 242 0.82 -4.43 9.48
CA GLY A 242 0.93 -4.84 8.08
C GLY A 242 1.89 -3.97 7.27
N ASP A 243 2.38 -4.51 6.15
CA ASP A 243 3.34 -3.83 5.27
C ASP A 243 2.80 -2.51 4.71
N ASN A 244 1.49 -2.45 4.47
CA ASN A 244 0.80 -1.27 3.97
C ASN A 244 0.23 -0.36 5.08
N ARG A 245 0.43 -0.68 6.37
CA ARG A 245 -0.06 0.11 7.53
C ARG A 245 -1.57 0.34 7.50
N THR A 246 -2.35 -0.70 7.20
CA THR A 246 -3.79 -0.57 6.99
C THR A 246 -4.64 -1.08 8.15
N ASP A 247 -4.06 -1.87 9.04
CA ASP A 247 -4.79 -2.61 10.05
C ASP A 247 -4.63 -1.95 11.43
N PRO A 248 -5.67 -1.31 11.99
CA PRO A 248 -5.58 -0.74 13.33
C PRO A 248 -5.52 -1.81 14.42
N ILE A 249 -4.71 -1.55 15.44
CA ILE A 249 -4.63 -2.35 16.66
C ILE A 249 -5.39 -1.62 17.78
N ILE A 250 -6.32 -2.32 18.41
CA ILE A 250 -7.11 -1.81 19.55
C ILE A 250 -6.64 -2.42 20.88
N SER A 251 -7.11 -1.87 22.01
CA SER A 251 -6.81 -2.46 23.31
C SER A 251 -7.51 -3.82 23.49
N ASN A 252 -6.98 -4.67 24.38
CA ASN A 252 -7.63 -5.94 24.70
C ASN A 252 -8.99 -5.72 25.32
N GLU A 253 -9.13 -4.68 26.19
CA GLU A 253 -10.40 -4.33 26.85
C GLU A 253 -11.46 -3.90 25.81
N ASP A 254 -11.09 -3.11 24.79
CA ASP A 254 -12.02 -2.70 23.74
C ASP A 254 -12.45 -3.89 22.88
N ALA A 255 -11.51 -4.79 22.57
CA ALA A 255 -11.81 -6.04 21.89
C ALA A 255 -12.80 -6.90 22.69
N GLU A 256 -12.57 -7.04 23.98
CA GLU A 256 -13.48 -7.75 24.90
C GLU A 256 -14.85 -7.10 24.95
N ARG A 257 -14.95 -5.76 25.04
CA ARG A 257 -16.23 -5.03 25.01
C ARG A 257 -17.03 -5.30 23.74
N ILE A 258 -16.37 -5.37 22.57
CA ILE A 258 -17.01 -5.72 21.31
C ILE A 258 -17.57 -7.14 21.39
N LEU A 259 -16.73 -8.07 21.81
CA LEU A 259 -17.02 -9.49 21.71
C LEU A 259 -17.90 -10.02 22.87
N ALA A 260 -18.08 -9.26 23.97
CA ALA A 260 -18.84 -9.67 25.16
C ALA A 260 -20.36 -9.80 24.93
N LYS A 261 -20.88 -9.25 23.86
CA LYS A 261 -22.33 -9.25 23.56
C LYS A 261 -22.57 -9.74 22.14
N LYS A 262 -23.57 -10.60 21.96
CA LYS A 262 -23.98 -11.08 20.63
C LYS A 262 -24.45 -9.94 19.73
N GLU A 263 -25.11 -8.96 20.28
CA GLU A 263 -25.58 -7.75 19.60
C GLU A 263 -24.40 -6.93 19.04
N ASN A 264 -23.30 -6.84 19.78
CA ASN A 264 -22.10 -6.14 19.33
C ASN A 264 -21.36 -6.94 18.23
N ILE A 265 -21.36 -8.27 18.32
CA ILE A 265 -20.83 -9.13 17.22
C ILE A 265 -21.66 -8.95 15.95
N GLU A 266 -22.97 -8.73 16.09
CA GLU A 266 -23.84 -8.47 14.93
C GLU A 266 -23.46 -7.12 14.23
N LEU A 267 -22.94 -6.13 14.96
CA LEU A 267 -22.42 -4.90 14.36
C LEU A 267 -21.24 -5.18 13.41
N LEU A 268 -20.37 -6.14 13.77
CA LEU A 268 -19.28 -6.59 12.92
C LEU A 268 -19.83 -7.19 11.62
N ARG A 269 -20.85 -8.09 11.73
CA ARG A 269 -21.48 -8.71 10.57
C ARG A 269 -22.17 -7.72 9.64
N GLN A 270 -22.65 -6.61 10.20
CA GLN A 270 -23.27 -5.54 9.43
C GLN A 270 -22.26 -4.52 8.92
N GLY A 271 -20.98 -4.64 9.27
CA GLY A 271 -19.94 -3.69 8.90
C GLY A 271 -20.20 -2.29 9.47
N LYS A 272 -20.81 -2.17 10.65
CA LYS A 272 -21.10 -0.90 11.34
C LYS A 272 -19.85 -0.35 12.02
N ILE A 273 -18.82 -0.12 11.23
CA ILE A 273 -17.51 0.37 11.67
C ILE A 273 -17.15 1.62 10.88
N VAL A 274 -16.68 2.63 11.61
CA VAL A 274 -16.06 3.84 11.07
C VAL A 274 -14.64 3.93 11.61
N ILE A 275 -13.69 4.23 10.72
CA ILE A 275 -12.30 4.49 11.07
C ILE A 275 -11.99 5.94 10.72
N VAL A 276 -11.58 6.72 11.71
CA VAL A 276 -11.15 8.11 11.54
C VAL A 276 -9.65 8.11 11.30
N CYS A 277 -9.26 8.68 10.15
CA CYS A 277 -7.86 8.78 9.71
C CYS A 277 -7.44 10.24 9.59
N ASP A 278 -6.16 10.48 9.42
CA ASP A 278 -5.67 11.80 9.04
C ASP A 278 -6.14 12.16 7.62
N LYS A 279 -6.50 13.43 7.41
CA LYS A 279 -7.08 13.88 6.13
C LYS A 279 -6.17 13.69 4.92
N ASP A 280 -4.87 13.75 5.13
CA ASP A 280 -3.84 13.55 4.10
C ASP A 280 -3.77 12.09 3.63
N THR A 281 -4.15 11.13 4.47
CA THR A 281 -4.20 9.71 4.08
C THR A 281 -5.49 9.33 3.34
N LEU A 282 -6.53 10.16 3.42
CA LEU A 282 -7.84 9.89 2.80
C LEU A 282 -7.89 10.22 1.30
N GLN A 283 -6.99 11.08 0.82
CA GLN A 283 -6.90 11.43 -0.60
C GLN A 283 -5.52 11.05 -1.11
N VAL A 284 -5.45 9.90 -1.75
CA VAL A 284 -4.19 9.38 -2.29
C VAL A 284 -4.15 9.64 -3.78
N SER A 285 -3.28 10.55 -4.21
CA SER A 285 -2.85 10.58 -5.60
C SER A 285 -1.81 9.48 -5.76
N PRO A 286 -1.97 8.55 -6.73
CA PRO A 286 -0.91 7.61 -7.03
C PRO A 286 0.32 8.43 -7.47
N VAL A 287 1.24 8.63 -6.55
CA VAL A 287 2.45 9.45 -6.75
C VAL A 287 3.42 8.74 -7.68
N TYR A 288 3.21 7.45 -7.81
CA TYR A 288 3.92 6.62 -8.75
C TYR A 288 2.87 6.04 -9.69
N PRO A 289 2.96 6.34 -10.98
CA PRO A 289 2.46 5.37 -11.90
C PRO A 289 3.12 4.08 -11.41
N LEU A 290 2.35 3.07 -11.13
CA LEU A 290 2.86 1.73 -11.27
C LEU A 290 3.22 1.67 -12.73
N GLU A 291 4.40 2.22 -12.99
CA GLU A 291 4.80 2.61 -14.32
C GLU A 291 4.84 1.41 -15.22
N ASP A 292 4.68 0.21 -14.58
CA ASP A 292 4.85 -0.95 -15.37
C ASP A 292 4.26 -2.19 -14.70
N GLU A 293 3.47 -2.93 -15.44
CA GLU A 293 3.26 -4.36 -15.19
C GLU A 293 4.60 -5.05 -14.88
N GLN A 294 5.68 -4.62 -15.52
CA GLN A 294 7.05 -5.09 -15.30
C GLN A 294 7.49 -4.97 -13.84
N PHE A 295 7.11 -3.90 -13.11
CA PHE A 295 7.45 -3.80 -11.68
C PHE A 295 6.80 -4.91 -10.86
N TYR A 296 5.50 -5.18 -11.09
CA TYR A 296 4.80 -6.26 -10.38
C TYR A 296 5.37 -7.62 -10.74
N PHE A 297 5.63 -7.86 -12.01
CA PHE A 297 6.22 -9.12 -12.44
C PHE A 297 7.64 -9.27 -11.88
N MET A 298 8.44 -8.21 -11.91
CA MET A 298 9.78 -8.21 -11.32
C MET A 298 9.75 -8.47 -9.82
N TYR A 299 8.89 -7.78 -9.06
CA TYR A 299 8.72 -8.03 -7.62
C TYR A 299 8.27 -9.46 -7.36
N ARG A 300 7.29 -9.93 -8.12
CA ARG A 300 6.75 -11.28 -7.99
C ARG A 300 7.80 -12.35 -8.31
N ASP A 301 8.58 -12.14 -9.35
CA ASP A 301 9.65 -13.06 -9.73
C ASP A 301 10.74 -13.14 -8.64
N ILE A 302 11.11 -12.00 -8.06
CA ILE A 302 12.06 -11.94 -6.94
C ILE A 302 11.46 -12.59 -5.69
N GLU A 303 10.23 -12.25 -5.32
CA GLU A 303 9.54 -12.82 -4.16
C GLU A 303 9.44 -14.36 -4.28
N LYS A 304 8.97 -14.86 -5.43
CA LYS A 304 8.89 -16.29 -5.71
C LYS A 304 10.27 -16.97 -5.67
N PHE A 305 11.28 -16.31 -6.23
CA PHE A 305 12.65 -16.82 -6.21
C PHE A 305 13.15 -17.07 -4.78
N PHE A 306 12.83 -16.18 -3.83
CA PHE A 306 13.20 -16.36 -2.41
C PHE A 306 12.27 -17.33 -1.70
N LEU A 307 10.98 -17.37 -1.99
CA LEU A 307 10.04 -18.35 -1.42
C LEU A 307 10.43 -19.79 -1.78
N ASP A 308 10.84 -20.03 -3.02
CA ASP A 308 11.24 -21.36 -3.50
C ASP A 308 12.56 -21.85 -2.85
N ARG A 309 13.36 -20.96 -2.29
CA ARG A 309 14.67 -21.26 -1.69
C ARG A 309 14.70 -21.17 -0.17
N GLU A 310 13.69 -20.57 0.43
CA GLU A 310 13.57 -20.34 1.89
C GLU A 310 14.90 -19.94 2.57
N PRO A 311 15.64 -18.92 2.06
CA PRO A 311 16.91 -18.55 2.65
C PRO A 311 16.68 -17.97 4.04
N GLU A 312 17.37 -18.48 5.01
CA GLU A 312 17.32 -17.97 6.39
C GLU A 312 17.68 -16.46 6.40
N SER A 313 16.93 -15.70 7.20
CA SER A 313 17.22 -14.29 7.49
C SER A 313 17.30 -13.36 6.26
N ILE A 314 16.57 -13.65 5.19
CA ILE A 314 16.35 -12.75 4.08
C ILE A 314 14.87 -12.42 3.98
N SER A 315 14.52 -11.14 3.82
CA SER A 315 13.15 -10.72 3.50
C SER A 315 13.13 -9.85 2.25
N VAL A 316 12.04 -9.95 1.49
CA VAL A 316 11.77 -9.12 0.33
C VAL A 316 10.47 -8.36 0.58
N LYS A 317 10.52 -7.05 0.45
CA LYS A 317 9.36 -6.16 0.60
C LYS A 317 9.32 -5.15 -0.54
N ALA A 318 8.14 -4.68 -0.87
CA ALA A 318 7.96 -3.64 -1.88
C ALA A 318 7.25 -2.40 -1.31
N PRO A 319 7.83 -1.69 -0.32
CA PRO A 319 7.23 -0.48 0.20
C PRO A 319 7.25 0.63 -0.87
N LYS A 320 6.11 1.28 -1.10
CA LYS A 320 6.02 2.46 -1.99
C LYS A 320 6.61 2.24 -3.40
N ASN A 321 6.43 1.04 -3.98
CA ASN A 321 6.96 0.65 -5.31
C ASN A 321 8.50 0.60 -5.41
N ILE A 322 9.18 0.40 -4.31
CA ILE A 322 10.62 0.16 -4.23
C ILE A 322 10.81 -1.28 -3.77
N ILE A 323 11.51 -2.10 -4.53
CA ILE A 323 11.82 -3.47 -4.07
C ILE A 323 13.03 -3.39 -3.15
N LYS A 324 12.86 -3.87 -1.93
CA LYS A 324 13.90 -3.91 -0.92
C LYS A 324 14.16 -5.35 -0.48
N ILE A 325 15.39 -5.81 -0.63
CA ILE A 325 15.89 -7.09 -0.13
C ILE A 325 16.68 -6.81 1.14
N THR A 326 16.29 -7.40 2.26
CA THR A 326 16.96 -7.21 3.54
C THR A 326 17.62 -8.50 3.99
N MET A 327 18.91 -8.47 4.23
CA MET A 327 19.69 -9.54 4.87
C MET A 327 19.86 -9.21 6.35
N TYR A 328 19.19 -9.95 7.22
CA TYR A 328 19.33 -9.81 8.66
C TYR A 328 20.53 -10.61 9.18
N ASP A 329 21.16 -10.08 10.25
CA ASP A 329 22.25 -10.72 10.99
C ASP A 329 23.36 -11.32 10.10
N ILE A 330 23.69 -10.60 9.01
CA ILE A 330 24.84 -11.00 8.18
C ILE A 330 26.12 -10.91 9.00
N ARG A 331 26.90 -11.99 9.00
CA ARG A 331 28.07 -12.14 9.88
C ARG A 331 29.34 -11.68 9.18
N PHE A 332 30.02 -10.79 9.84
CA PHE A 332 31.36 -10.31 9.48
C PHE A 332 32.37 -10.71 10.56
N VAL A 333 33.63 -10.67 10.21
CA VAL A 333 34.68 -10.73 11.21
C VAL A 333 34.54 -9.56 12.18
N ALA A 334 34.78 -9.78 13.47
CA ALA A 334 34.59 -8.75 14.49
C ALA A 334 35.37 -7.45 14.14
N ASP A 335 34.67 -6.31 14.25
CA ASP A 335 35.19 -4.97 13.93
C ASP A 335 35.83 -4.85 12.52
N SER A 336 35.40 -5.68 11.58
CA SER A 336 35.91 -5.76 10.22
C SER A 336 34.77 -5.76 9.20
N PRO A 337 35.04 -5.33 7.97
CA PRO A 337 34.11 -5.53 6.84
C PRO A 337 34.21 -6.92 6.21
N GLU A 338 35.18 -7.76 6.61
CA GLU A 338 35.37 -9.08 6.03
C GLU A 338 34.20 -10.03 6.37
N ILE A 339 33.63 -10.63 5.34
CA ILE A 339 32.47 -11.51 5.44
C ILE A 339 32.94 -12.90 5.86
N LEU A 340 32.23 -13.54 6.78
CA LEU A 340 32.54 -14.91 7.17
C LEU A 340 32.26 -15.89 6.01
N PRO A 341 33.08 -16.95 5.83
CA PRO A 341 32.96 -17.87 4.69
C PRO A 341 31.59 -18.54 4.55
N ASP A 342 30.89 -18.76 5.65
CA ASP A 342 29.57 -19.39 5.70
C ASP A 342 28.44 -18.46 5.21
N GLU A 343 28.69 -17.16 5.05
CA GLU A 343 27.75 -16.21 4.47
C GLU A 343 27.78 -16.20 2.93
N THR A 344 28.77 -16.84 2.31
CA THR A 344 28.97 -16.83 0.86
C THR A 344 27.74 -17.31 0.09
N GLY A 345 27.08 -18.37 0.56
CA GLY A 345 25.88 -18.91 -0.06
C GLY A 345 24.69 -17.95 -0.05
N ARG A 346 24.54 -17.14 1.01
CA ARG A 346 23.49 -16.10 1.06
C ARG A 346 23.74 -15.01 0.02
N ILE A 347 25.01 -14.62 -0.19
CA ILE A 347 25.37 -13.62 -1.20
C ILE A 347 25.18 -14.19 -2.61
N ASP A 348 25.45 -15.47 -2.83
CA ASP A 348 25.21 -16.15 -4.10
C ASP A 348 23.71 -16.08 -4.47
N VAL A 349 22.83 -16.39 -3.51
CA VAL A 349 21.36 -16.30 -3.70
C VAL A 349 20.93 -14.86 -4.03
N ILE A 350 21.47 -13.86 -3.34
CA ILE A 350 21.20 -12.45 -3.66
C ILE A 350 21.67 -12.10 -5.08
N ALA A 351 22.88 -12.48 -5.45
CA ALA A 351 23.40 -12.19 -6.78
C ALA A 351 22.55 -12.82 -7.89
N GLU A 352 22.06 -14.06 -7.68
CA GLU A 352 21.13 -14.70 -8.62
C GLU A 352 19.80 -13.95 -8.73
N ALA A 353 19.26 -13.45 -7.62
CA ALA A 353 18.04 -12.65 -7.64
C ALA A 353 18.25 -11.34 -8.40
N LEU A 354 19.36 -10.63 -8.15
CA LEU A 354 19.67 -9.35 -8.81
C LEU A 354 19.96 -9.52 -10.31
N LYS A 355 20.39 -10.70 -10.79
CA LYS A 355 20.53 -10.98 -12.22
C LYS A 355 19.20 -11.11 -12.95
N LYS A 356 18.10 -11.37 -12.23
CA LYS A 356 16.76 -11.50 -12.82
C LYS A 356 16.11 -10.14 -13.12
N VAL A 357 16.57 -9.06 -12.48
CA VAL A 357 16.09 -7.71 -12.76
C VAL A 357 16.73 -7.17 -14.03
N GLY A 358 15.99 -6.36 -14.77
CA GLY A 358 16.42 -5.84 -16.07
C GLY A 358 17.73 -5.04 -16.01
N PRO A 359 18.36 -4.80 -17.16
CA PRO A 359 19.64 -4.10 -17.24
C PRO A 359 19.59 -2.63 -16.80
N ASN A 360 18.41 -2.00 -16.87
CA ASN A 360 18.20 -0.58 -16.53
C ASN A 360 17.81 -0.39 -15.06
N THR A 361 18.26 -1.25 -14.16
CA THR A 361 18.03 -1.13 -12.72
C THR A 361 19.34 -0.84 -12.01
N HIS A 362 19.28 0.01 -10.99
CA HIS A 362 20.40 0.32 -10.09
C HIS A 362 20.13 -0.23 -8.70
N PHE A 363 21.18 -0.41 -7.91
CA PHE A 363 21.10 -1.00 -6.58
C PHE A 363 21.73 -0.05 -5.56
N LEU A 364 20.95 0.33 -4.55
CA LEU A 364 21.48 1.02 -3.37
C LEU A 364 21.68 -0.03 -2.27
N ILE A 365 22.92 -0.21 -1.83
CA ILE A 365 23.32 -1.15 -0.78
C ILE A 365 23.56 -0.36 0.48
N GLU A 366 22.73 -0.57 1.49
CA GLU A 366 22.70 0.19 2.74
C GLU A 366 23.15 -0.69 3.90
N GLY A 367 24.24 -0.31 4.58
CA GLY A 367 24.74 -0.99 5.76
C GLY A 367 24.20 -0.39 7.06
N HIS A 368 23.83 -1.25 8.00
CA HIS A 368 23.33 -0.86 9.33
C HIS A 368 24.02 -1.67 10.43
N THR A 369 24.17 -1.07 11.61
CA THR A 369 24.72 -1.71 12.81
C THR A 369 23.72 -1.64 13.96
N ALA A 370 23.98 -2.43 15.01
CA ALA A 370 23.41 -2.16 16.32
C ALA A 370 24.08 -0.93 16.94
N ASP A 371 23.38 -0.25 17.84
CA ASP A 371 23.93 0.89 18.60
C ASP A 371 24.82 0.37 19.72
N LEU A 372 26.09 0.78 19.69
CA LEU A 372 27.10 0.55 20.71
C LEU A 372 27.63 1.88 21.30
N ASN A 373 26.90 2.99 21.09
CA ASN A 373 27.28 4.35 21.50
C ASN A 373 28.60 4.86 20.87
N ARG A 374 28.86 4.43 19.60
CA ARG A 374 30.04 4.87 18.82
C ARG A 374 29.62 5.34 17.41
N PRO A 375 28.81 6.41 17.28
CA PRO A 375 28.07 6.74 16.06
C PRO A 375 28.98 6.89 14.82
N GLU A 376 30.14 7.54 14.93
CA GLU A 376 31.03 7.72 13.77
C GLU A 376 31.71 6.40 13.37
N GLY A 377 32.18 5.60 14.33
CA GLY A 377 32.77 4.28 14.05
C GLY A 377 31.73 3.33 13.44
N GLU A 378 30.50 3.34 13.95
CA GLU A 378 29.38 2.56 13.43
C GLU A 378 29.02 2.95 12.00
N ARG A 379 29.00 4.25 11.71
CA ARG A 379 28.74 4.77 10.37
C ARG A 379 29.82 4.32 9.38
N ILE A 380 31.08 4.47 9.74
CA ILE A 380 32.22 4.04 8.90
C ILE A 380 32.16 2.53 8.67
N LEU A 381 32.03 1.74 9.74
CA LEU A 381 31.98 0.28 9.64
C LEU A 381 30.79 -0.21 8.78
N SER A 382 29.62 0.43 8.92
CA SER A 382 28.44 0.08 8.13
C SER A 382 28.65 0.38 6.64
N LEU A 383 29.32 1.50 6.28
CA LEU A 383 29.68 1.80 4.91
C LEU A 383 30.68 0.78 4.35
N GLN A 384 31.75 0.48 5.07
CA GLN A 384 32.72 -0.53 4.65
C GLN A 384 32.12 -1.91 4.43
N ARG A 385 31.11 -2.28 5.24
CA ARG A 385 30.35 -3.53 5.06
C ARG A 385 29.47 -3.51 3.82
N ALA A 386 28.83 -2.38 3.53
CA ALA A 386 28.07 -2.20 2.30
C ALA A 386 28.98 -2.26 1.07
N ASP A 387 30.15 -1.64 1.12
CA ASP A 387 31.17 -1.69 0.06
C ASP A 387 31.64 -3.13 -0.18
N LYS A 388 31.87 -3.88 0.90
CA LYS A 388 32.29 -5.29 0.79
C LYS A 388 31.20 -6.16 0.14
N ILE A 389 29.94 -5.96 0.48
CA ILE A 389 28.83 -6.66 -0.19
C ILE A 389 28.79 -6.28 -1.68
N ALA A 390 28.95 -5.00 -2.04
CA ALA A 390 29.00 -4.57 -3.44
C ALA A 390 30.16 -5.25 -4.19
N GLU A 391 31.36 -5.32 -3.57
CA GLU A 391 32.52 -6.05 -4.14
C GLU A 391 32.21 -7.52 -4.38
N GLU A 392 31.59 -8.18 -3.44
CA GLU A 392 31.23 -9.61 -3.55
C GLU A 392 30.15 -9.84 -4.61
N LEU A 393 29.18 -8.93 -4.75
CA LEU A 393 28.18 -8.98 -5.83
C LEU A 393 28.82 -8.75 -7.21
N ALA A 394 29.80 -7.83 -7.31
CA ALA A 394 30.54 -7.60 -8.52
C ALA A 394 31.33 -8.84 -8.96
N LYS A 395 32.00 -9.55 -8.05
CA LYS A 395 32.66 -10.84 -8.33
C LYS A 395 31.70 -11.90 -8.87
N ARG A 396 30.41 -11.79 -8.56
CA ARG A 396 29.34 -12.68 -9.02
C ARG A 396 28.66 -12.19 -10.31
N GLY A 397 29.20 -11.13 -10.93
CA GLY A 397 28.77 -10.64 -12.24
C GLY A 397 27.67 -9.59 -12.21
N ILE A 398 27.43 -8.93 -11.09
CA ILE A 398 26.63 -7.69 -11.05
C ILE A 398 27.54 -6.52 -11.44
N ASP A 399 27.13 -5.75 -12.43
CA ASP A 399 27.91 -4.60 -12.89
C ASP A 399 28.08 -3.56 -11.76
N ALA A 400 29.34 -3.23 -11.44
CA ALA A 400 29.68 -2.28 -10.38
C ALA A 400 29.10 -0.88 -10.64
N SER A 401 28.94 -0.47 -11.90
CA SER A 401 28.35 0.82 -12.25
C SER A 401 26.87 0.95 -11.87
N ARG A 402 26.21 -0.17 -11.61
CA ARG A 402 24.80 -0.24 -11.16
C ARG A 402 24.67 -0.21 -9.65
N MET A 403 25.76 -0.20 -8.90
CA MET A 403 25.72 -0.30 -7.45
C MET A 403 26.19 1.00 -6.79
N GLN A 404 25.43 1.48 -5.81
CA GLN A 404 25.80 2.55 -4.90
C GLN A 404 25.76 2.03 -3.48
N THR A 405 26.61 2.53 -2.62
CA THR A 405 26.71 2.10 -1.21
C THR A 405 26.46 3.26 -0.26
N ALA A 406 25.87 2.96 0.89
CA ALA A 406 25.67 3.91 1.99
C ALA A 406 25.81 3.24 3.35
N GLY A 407 26.36 3.97 4.33
CA GLY A 407 26.48 3.49 5.71
C GLY A 407 25.71 4.40 6.66
N TYR A 408 24.75 3.81 7.38
CA TYR A 408 23.89 4.53 8.32
C TYR A 408 24.22 4.24 9.78
N GLY A 409 25.16 3.33 10.07
CA GLY A 409 25.43 2.93 11.45
C GLY A 409 24.14 2.50 12.17
N ALA A 410 23.94 2.99 13.38
CA ALA A 410 22.76 2.73 14.19
C ALA A 410 21.65 3.79 14.03
N THR A 411 21.76 4.74 13.09
CA THR A 411 20.82 5.87 12.98
C THR A 411 19.43 5.48 12.44
N ARG A 412 19.29 4.29 11.85
CA ARG A 412 18.03 3.75 11.31
C ARG A 412 17.68 2.39 11.92
N PRO A 413 17.40 2.30 13.22
CA PRO A 413 17.06 1.04 13.86
C PRO A 413 15.69 0.54 13.41
N ILE A 414 15.53 -0.78 13.32
CA ILE A 414 14.25 -1.47 13.06
C ILE A 414 13.77 -2.27 14.29
N ALA A 415 14.60 -2.32 15.32
CA ALA A 415 14.27 -2.92 16.61
C ALA A 415 14.96 -2.15 17.74
N PRO A 416 14.50 -2.24 19.01
CA PRO A 416 15.23 -1.72 20.17
C PRO A 416 16.61 -2.36 20.27
N ASN A 417 17.59 -1.68 20.90
CA ASN A 417 18.95 -2.23 21.10
C ASN A 417 19.13 -2.92 22.46
N ASP A 418 18.05 -3.34 23.10
CA ASP A 418 17.99 -3.86 24.47
C ASP A 418 18.36 -5.36 24.56
N THR A 419 17.97 -6.16 23.57
CA THR A 419 18.25 -7.60 23.54
C THR A 419 19.25 -7.99 22.44
N SER A 420 19.82 -9.20 22.51
CA SER A 420 20.71 -9.72 21.47
C SER A 420 19.98 -9.94 20.16
N GLU A 421 18.73 -10.40 20.21
CA GLU A 421 17.85 -10.64 19.07
C GLU A 421 17.47 -9.33 18.38
N SER A 422 17.16 -8.30 19.15
CA SER A 422 16.85 -6.96 18.64
C SER A 422 18.07 -6.32 17.97
N ARG A 423 19.25 -6.44 18.61
CA ARG A 423 20.51 -6.00 17.99
C ARG A 423 20.86 -6.77 16.72
N ALA A 424 20.56 -8.08 16.67
CA ALA A 424 20.76 -8.89 15.47
C ALA A 424 19.91 -8.38 14.29
N LYS A 425 18.65 -7.99 14.53
CA LYS A 425 17.80 -7.36 13.52
C LYS A 425 18.36 -6.02 13.00
N ASN A 426 18.97 -5.22 13.90
CA ASN A 426 19.59 -3.96 13.51
C ASN A 426 20.89 -4.15 12.70
N ARG A 427 21.65 -5.24 12.93
CA ARG A 427 22.80 -5.61 12.09
C ARG A 427 22.31 -6.22 10.79
N ARG A 428 22.10 -5.39 9.79
CA ARG A 428 21.56 -5.81 8.50
C ARG A 428 22.20 -5.07 7.33
N VAL A 429 22.04 -5.64 6.16
CA VAL A 429 22.29 -4.97 4.89
C VAL A 429 20.98 -4.96 4.09
N GLU A 430 20.61 -3.81 3.62
CA GLU A 430 19.43 -3.61 2.75
C GLU A 430 19.91 -3.33 1.32
N ILE A 431 19.30 -3.98 0.34
CA ILE A 431 19.55 -3.73 -1.08
C ILE A 431 18.24 -3.23 -1.68
N THR A 432 18.25 -1.96 -2.04
CA THR A 432 17.11 -1.30 -2.68
C THR A 432 17.30 -1.33 -4.20
N ILE A 433 16.31 -1.86 -4.93
CA ILE A 433 16.31 -1.89 -6.38
C ILE A 433 15.66 -0.60 -6.86
N LEU A 434 16.47 0.23 -7.54
CA LEU A 434 16.06 1.50 -8.13
C LEU A 434 15.90 1.33 -9.64
N ARG A 435 14.90 1.99 -10.22
CA ARG A 435 14.73 2.10 -11.69
C ARG A 435 15.07 3.52 -12.13
N ASP A 436 15.59 3.64 -13.33
CA ASP A 436 15.78 4.92 -14.02
C ASP A 436 14.46 5.57 -14.43
#